data_a363fc8e4430bb70b17befa9068e35ef
#
_entry.id   a363fc8e4430bb70b17befa9068e35ef
#
_cell.length_a   1.000
_cell.length_b   1.000
_cell.length_c   1.000
_cell.angle_alpha   90.00
_cell.angle_beta   90.00
_cell.angle_gamma   90.00
#
_symmetry.space_group_name_H-M   'P 1'
#
loop_
_entity.id
_entity.type
_entity.pdbx_description
1 polymer ?
#
loop_
_entity_poly.entity_id
_entity_poly.type
_entity_poly.pdbx_seq_one_letter_code
_entity_poly.pdbx_strand_id
1 'polypeptide(L)'
;MIDFQDVHKAFGPKRVLEGLSLKIADAETMVIIGFSGTGKSVALKHIVGLLHPDAGDVIVDGQAVSMLDRGGLTTLREGIGYVFQFAALFDSMTVAENLTLGLRRRRELSAEEIDDRVREALALVDLSGTEERLPAELSGGMRKRVGIARAIALRPRYILYDEPTTGLDPVTSAVIDRLMVRTREHLGVTGVVVTHDMRSAYTVGDRIAMLYEGRIRQVGTVAEIQETEDPVVRQFIEGRPE
;
A
#
# COMPACT_ATOMS: atom_id res chain seq x y z
N MET A 1 -9.57 6.52 9.05
CA MET A 1 -8.38 6.57 9.93
C MET A 1 -7.90 5.16 10.27
N ILE A 2 -6.58 4.92 10.26
CA ILE A 2 -5.95 3.65 10.68
C ILE A 2 -5.11 3.92 11.94
N ASP A 3 -5.23 3.08 12.97
CA ASP A 3 -4.52 3.23 14.24
C ASP A 3 -3.93 1.87 14.68
N PHE A 4 -2.62 1.76 14.68
CA PHE A 4 -1.91 0.64 15.29
C PHE A 4 -1.73 0.91 16.77
N GLN A 5 -2.23 0.01 17.62
CA GLN A 5 -2.22 0.13 19.06
C GLN A 5 -1.40 -1.00 19.68
N ASP A 6 -0.14 -0.71 20.01
CA ASP A 6 0.81 -1.62 20.68
C ASP A 6 0.87 -3.01 20.02
N VAL A 7 0.99 -3.05 18.68
CA VAL A 7 0.91 -4.28 17.89
C VAL A 7 2.19 -5.10 18.03
N HIS A 8 2.03 -6.35 18.46
CA HIS A 8 3.10 -7.35 18.56
C HIS A 8 2.85 -8.50 17.59
N LYS A 9 3.91 -8.97 16.92
CA LYS A 9 3.87 -10.14 16.04
C LYS A 9 5.18 -10.89 16.01
N ALA A 10 5.11 -12.21 16.24
CA ALA A 10 6.23 -13.11 16.10
C ALA A 10 5.91 -14.26 15.11
N PHE A 11 6.93 -14.83 14.50
CA PHE A 11 6.88 -16.02 13.68
C PHE A 11 7.88 -17.04 14.24
N GLY A 12 7.38 -17.98 15.04
CA GLY A 12 8.22 -18.84 15.85
C GLY A 12 9.08 -18.00 16.82
N PRO A 13 10.41 -18.20 16.85
CA PRO A 13 11.28 -17.42 17.75
C PRO A 13 11.55 -15.99 17.28
N LYS A 14 11.23 -15.66 16.02
CA LYS A 14 11.52 -14.35 15.43
C LYS A 14 10.43 -13.35 15.78
N ARG A 15 10.73 -12.38 16.65
CA ARG A 15 9.88 -11.20 16.87
C ARG A 15 10.03 -10.25 15.71
N VAL A 16 8.92 -9.76 15.16
CA VAL A 16 8.89 -8.89 13.97
C VAL A 16 8.27 -7.54 14.27
N LEU A 17 7.19 -7.51 15.07
CA LEU A 17 6.63 -6.29 15.62
C LEU A 17 6.65 -6.42 17.13
N GLU A 18 7.12 -5.38 17.83
CA GLU A 18 7.35 -5.36 19.26
C GLU A 18 6.75 -4.11 19.93
N GLY A 19 5.46 -3.87 19.70
CA GLY A 19 4.76 -2.68 20.23
C GLY A 19 4.65 -1.57 19.19
N LEU A 20 4.39 -1.93 17.92
CA LEU A 20 4.14 -0.97 16.85
C LEU A 20 2.91 -0.13 17.17
N SER A 21 3.10 1.18 17.34
CA SER A 21 2.04 2.16 17.54
C SER A 21 2.20 3.29 16.52
N LEU A 22 1.15 3.51 15.68
CA LEU A 22 1.17 4.51 14.62
C LEU A 22 -0.25 4.90 14.22
N LYS A 23 -0.53 6.21 14.17
CA LYS A 23 -1.80 6.75 13.67
C LYS A 23 -1.62 7.33 12.28
N ILE A 24 -2.52 6.96 11.38
CA ILE A 24 -2.60 7.42 10.01
C ILE A 24 -3.94 8.14 9.84
N ALA A 25 -3.88 9.43 9.54
CA ALA A 25 -5.07 10.26 9.39
C ALA A 25 -5.78 9.99 8.06
N ASP A 26 -7.02 10.44 7.94
CA ASP A 26 -7.73 10.36 6.67
C ASP A 26 -7.12 11.34 5.66
N ALA A 27 -7.13 10.94 4.38
CA ALA A 27 -6.61 11.70 3.24
C ALA A 27 -5.12 12.04 3.29
N GLU A 28 -4.33 11.46 4.20
CA GLU A 28 -2.87 11.56 4.17
C GLU A 28 -2.23 10.35 3.47
N THR A 29 -1.02 10.53 2.96
CA THR A 29 -0.11 9.43 2.61
C THR A 29 0.93 9.27 3.70
N MET A 30 0.82 8.19 4.49
CA MET A 30 1.83 7.77 5.45
C MET A 30 2.81 6.83 4.76
N VAL A 31 4.09 7.17 4.77
CA VAL A 31 5.15 6.28 4.28
C VAL A 31 5.83 5.60 5.46
N ILE A 32 5.91 4.28 5.43
CA ILE A 32 6.63 3.48 6.42
C ILE A 32 7.94 3.04 5.79
N ILE A 33 9.05 3.57 6.30
CA ILE A 33 10.41 3.23 5.88
C ILE A 33 11.08 2.31 6.90
N GLY A 34 12.20 1.71 6.53
CA GLY A 34 13.03 0.87 7.41
C GLY A 34 13.82 -0.17 6.65
N PHE A 35 14.80 -0.77 7.30
CA PHE A 35 15.68 -1.79 6.72
C PHE A 35 14.90 -3.01 6.19
N SER A 36 15.52 -3.79 5.32
CA SER A 36 14.90 -5.01 4.80
C SER A 36 14.59 -5.99 5.93
N GLY A 37 13.41 -6.58 5.90
CA GLY A 37 13.01 -7.57 6.91
C GLY A 37 12.56 -7.02 8.27
N THR A 38 12.41 -5.70 8.45
CA THR A 38 11.94 -5.08 9.71
C THR A 38 10.45 -5.25 10.00
N GLY A 39 9.67 -5.81 9.08
CA GLY A 39 8.25 -6.06 9.33
C GLY A 39 7.28 -5.09 8.62
N LYS A 40 7.76 -4.24 7.71
CA LYS A 40 6.92 -3.26 6.99
C LYS A 40 5.71 -3.90 6.29
N SER A 41 5.93 -4.91 5.45
CA SER A 41 4.83 -5.64 4.79
C SER A 41 3.98 -6.44 5.78
N VAL A 42 4.54 -6.83 6.94
CA VAL A 42 3.79 -7.47 8.02
C VAL A 42 2.80 -6.48 8.61
N ALA A 43 3.20 -5.22 8.83
CA ALA A 43 2.29 -4.17 9.29
C ALA A 43 1.12 -3.96 8.31
N LEU A 44 1.36 -3.85 6.99
CA LEU A 44 0.28 -3.74 6.01
C LEU A 44 -0.71 -4.91 6.05
N LYS A 45 -0.20 -6.14 6.25
CA LYS A 45 -1.06 -7.33 6.30
C LYS A 45 -1.99 -7.36 7.51
N HIS A 46 -1.64 -6.68 8.61
CA HIS A 46 -2.53 -6.53 9.75
C HIS A 46 -3.71 -5.59 9.44
N ILE A 47 -3.50 -4.50 8.66
CA ILE A 47 -4.57 -3.57 8.28
C ILE A 47 -5.71 -4.30 7.54
N VAL A 48 -5.37 -5.27 6.69
CA VAL A 48 -6.38 -6.03 5.90
C VAL A 48 -6.79 -7.35 6.57
N GLY A 49 -6.36 -7.60 7.80
CA GLY A 49 -6.68 -8.83 8.52
C GLY A 49 -6.16 -10.11 7.85
N LEU A 50 -5.06 -10.04 7.07
CA LEU A 50 -4.33 -11.21 6.54
C LEU A 50 -3.43 -11.82 7.61
N LEU A 51 -3.06 -11.05 8.61
CA LEU A 51 -2.36 -11.48 9.80
C LEU A 51 -3.10 -10.95 11.03
N HIS A 52 -3.15 -11.75 12.09
CA HIS A 52 -3.63 -11.32 13.39
C HIS A 52 -2.43 -11.01 14.29
N PRO A 53 -2.48 -9.92 15.08
CA PRO A 53 -1.45 -9.63 16.07
C PRO A 53 -1.46 -10.68 17.19
N ASP A 54 -0.31 -10.87 17.84
CA ASP A 54 -0.19 -11.73 19.03
C ASP A 54 -0.58 -10.94 20.30
N ALA A 55 -0.45 -9.60 20.27
CA ALA A 55 -0.96 -8.65 21.25
C ALA A 55 -1.16 -7.28 20.60
N GLY A 56 -1.96 -6.42 21.22
CA GLY A 56 -2.39 -5.15 20.62
C GLY A 56 -3.42 -5.35 19.51
N ASP A 57 -3.74 -4.30 18.78
CA ASP A 57 -4.68 -4.38 17.64
C ASP A 57 -4.42 -3.29 16.58
N VAL A 58 -5.04 -3.48 15.42
CA VAL A 58 -5.15 -2.44 14.39
C VAL A 58 -6.61 -2.01 14.29
N ILE A 59 -6.85 -0.74 14.49
CA ILE A 59 -8.18 -0.15 14.41
C ILE A 59 -8.32 0.53 13.05
N VAL A 60 -9.29 0.13 12.25
CA VAL A 60 -9.63 0.77 10.98
C VAL A 60 -11.06 1.31 11.07
N ASP A 61 -11.22 2.62 10.90
CA ASP A 61 -12.51 3.31 11.02
C ASP A 61 -13.25 3.02 12.34
N GLY A 62 -12.50 2.93 13.44
CA GLY A 62 -13.03 2.65 14.76
C GLY A 62 -13.32 1.18 15.05
N GLN A 63 -13.06 0.27 14.11
CA GLN A 63 -13.27 -1.17 14.26
C GLN A 63 -11.94 -1.90 14.47
N ALA A 64 -11.85 -2.70 15.52
CA ALA A 64 -10.70 -3.57 15.79
C ALA A 64 -10.67 -4.73 14.77
N VAL A 65 -9.61 -4.80 13.94
CA VAL A 65 -9.51 -5.78 12.87
C VAL A 65 -9.48 -7.21 13.40
N SER A 66 -8.86 -7.44 14.55
CA SER A 66 -8.81 -8.77 15.19
C SER A 66 -10.17 -9.30 15.61
N MET A 67 -11.15 -8.41 15.85
CA MET A 67 -12.49 -8.75 16.30
C MET A 67 -13.49 -8.96 15.16
N LEU A 68 -13.08 -8.70 13.91
CA LEU A 68 -13.95 -8.86 12.75
C LEU A 68 -14.11 -10.34 12.38
N ASP A 69 -15.36 -10.73 12.18
CA ASP A 69 -15.69 -12.02 11.58
C ASP A 69 -15.41 -12.03 10.05
N ARG A 70 -15.75 -13.13 9.38
CA ARG A 70 -15.58 -13.23 7.92
C ARG A 70 -16.32 -12.15 7.13
N GLY A 71 -17.52 -11.80 7.58
CA GLY A 71 -18.35 -10.77 6.96
C GLY A 71 -17.70 -9.39 7.12
N GLY A 72 -17.32 -9.04 8.35
CA GLY A 72 -16.63 -7.80 8.69
C GLY A 72 -15.31 -7.65 7.93
N LEU A 73 -14.49 -8.71 7.84
CA LEU A 73 -13.25 -8.69 7.05
C LEU A 73 -13.51 -8.51 5.55
N THR A 74 -14.61 -9.05 5.02
CA THR A 74 -14.97 -8.83 3.61
C THR A 74 -15.32 -7.37 3.37
N THR A 75 -16.18 -6.79 4.22
CA THR A 75 -16.55 -5.36 4.15
C THR A 75 -15.34 -4.45 4.31
N LEU A 76 -14.45 -4.73 5.26
CA LEU A 76 -13.20 -3.99 5.44
C LEU A 76 -12.37 -3.98 4.15
N ARG A 77 -12.15 -5.16 3.55
CA ARG A 77 -11.33 -5.33 2.35
C ARG A 77 -11.94 -4.70 1.10
N GLU A 78 -13.25 -4.54 1.02
CA GLU A 78 -13.91 -3.81 -0.06
C GLU A 78 -13.57 -2.31 -0.06
N GLY A 79 -13.25 -1.76 1.10
CA GLY A 79 -12.80 -0.37 1.27
C GLY A 79 -11.29 -0.18 1.08
N ILE A 80 -10.52 -1.24 0.81
CA ILE A 80 -9.05 -1.19 0.74
C ILE A 80 -8.55 -1.73 -0.59
N GLY A 81 -7.82 -0.90 -1.34
CA GLY A 81 -7.01 -1.32 -2.47
C GLY A 81 -5.63 -1.77 -1.99
N TYR A 82 -5.15 -2.94 -2.43
CA TYR A 82 -3.81 -3.43 -2.09
C TYR A 82 -2.96 -3.57 -3.35
N VAL A 83 -1.86 -2.84 -3.41
CA VAL A 83 -0.86 -2.89 -4.49
C VAL A 83 0.33 -3.69 -4.01
N PHE A 84 0.50 -4.89 -4.58
CA PHE A 84 1.56 -5.83 -4.20
C PHE A 84 2.89 -5.51 -4.88
N GLN A 85 3.98 -5.88 -4.24
CA GLN A 85 5.36 -5.69 -4.72
C GLN A 85 5.57 -6.21 -6.16
N PHE A 86 4.96 -7.32 -6.56
CA PHE A 86 5.07 -7.93 -7.89
C PHE A 86 3.77 -7.81 -8.72
N ALA A 87 2.95 -6.77 -8.45
CA ALA A 87 1.63 -6.55 -9.05
C ALA A 87 0.62 -7.68 -8.80
N ALA A 88 1.04 -8.92 -8.62
CA ALA A 88 0.21 -10.11 -8.38
C ALA A 88 -0.99 -10.21 -9.36
N LEU A 89 -0.70 -10.09 -10.66
CA LEU A 89 -1.67 -10.29 -11.72
C LEU A 89 -1.85 -11.79 -11.99
N PHE A 90 -3.03 -12.17 -12.39
CA PHE A 90 -3.32 -13.52 -12.90
C PHE A 90 -2.87 -13.59 -14.36
N ASP A 91 -1.85 -14.38 -14.65
CA ASP A 91 -1.23 -14.48 -15.97
C ASP A 91 -2.17 -15.03 -17.05
N SER A 92 -3.16 -15.82 -16.68
CA SER A 92 -4.17 -16.39 -17.55
C SER A 92 -5.36 -15.46 -17.84
N MET A 93 -5.36 -14.27 -17.27
CA MET A 93 -6.44 -13.29 -17.39
C MET A 93 -5.93 -12.04 -18.11
N THR A 94 -6.80 -11.43 -18.92
CA THR A 94 -6.51 -10.13 -19.53
C THR A 94 -6.39 -9.03 -18.48
N VAL A 95 -5.92 -7.85 -18.88
CA VAL A 95 -5.88 -6.67 -18.01
C VAL A 95 -7.27 -6.35 -17.48
N ALA A 96 -8.30 -6.30 -18.35
CA ALA A 96 -9.67 -6.04 -17.93
C ALA A 96 -10.18 -7.10 -16.94
N GLU A 97 -9.95 -8.37 -17.20
CA GLU A 97 -10.34 -9.45 -16.29
C GLU A 97 -9.66 -9.35 -14.92
N ASN A 98 -8.37 -8.99 -14.87
CA ASN A 98 -7.66 -8.75 -13.62
C ASN A 98 -8.29 -7.62 -12.80
N LEU A 99 -8.73 -6.54 -13.43
CA LEU A 99 -9.39 -5.43 -12.75
C LEU A 99 -10.80 -5.79 -12.28
N THR A 100 -11.53 -6.60 -13.06
CA THR A 100 -12.92 -6.97 -12.75
C THR A 100 -13.07 -7.96 -11.60
N LEU A 101 -12.02 -8.70 -11.21
CA LEU A 101 -12.08 -9.73 -10.17
C LEU A 101 -12.66 -9.23 -8.84
N GLY A 102 -12.23 -8.05 -8.38
CA GLY A 102 -12.76 -7.42 -7.18
C GLY A 102 -14.16 -6.84 -7.38
N LEU A 103 -14.42 -6.26 -8.55
CA LEU A 103 -15.68 -5.59 -8.89
C LEU A 103 -16.85 -6.56 -9.00
N ARG A 104 -16.64 -7.73 -9.58
CA ARG A 104 -17.68 -8.78 -9.73
C ARG A 104 -18.25 -9.31 -8.41
N ARG A 105 -17.55 -9.08 -7.30
CA ARG A 105 -18.06 -9.42 -5.95
C ARG A 105 -19.08 -8.42 -5.44
N ARG A 106 -19.10 -7.21 -6.01
CA ARG A 106 -20.05 -6.16 -5.69
C ARG A 106 -21.31 -6.37 -6.51
N ARG A 107 -22.28 -7.08 -5.91
CA ARG A 107 -23.53 -7.47 -6.57
C ARG A 107 -24.40 -6.30 -7.01
N GLU A 108 -24.14 -5.11 -6.47
CA GLU A 108 -24.84 -3.86 -6.80
C GLU A 108 -24.38 -3.22 -8.12
N LEU A 109 -23.24 -3.64 -8.68
CA LEU A 109 -22.71 -3.07 -9.91
C LEU A 109 -23.24 -3.83 -11.15
N SER A 110 -23.75 -3.06 -12.12
CA SER A 110 -24.08 -3.58 -13.45
C SER A 110 -22.80 -3.87 -14.25
N ALA A 111 -22.91 -4.63 -15.33
CA ALA A 111 -21.81 -4.89 -16.24
C ALA A 111 -21.24 -3.60 -16.86
N GLU A 112 -22.11 -2.66 -17.22
CA GLU A 112 -21.71 -1.36 -17.78
C GLU A 112 -20.91 -0.53 -16.77
N GLU A 113 -21.35 -0.47 -15.51
CA GLU A 113 -20.62 0.22 -14.43
C GLU A 113 -19.26 -0.42 -14.15
N ILE A 114 -19.13 -1.74 -14.28
CA ILE A 114 -17.86 -2.44 -14.15
C ILE A 114 -16.91 -2.02 -15.28
N ASP A 115 -17.40 -2.03 -16.53
CA ASP A 115 -16.62 -1.65 -17.70
C ASP A 115 -16.18 -0.18 -17.65
N ASP A 116 -17.04 0.72 -17.17
CA ASP A 116 -16.71 2.12 -16.94
C ASP A 116 -15.59 2.28 -15.90
N ARG A 117 -15.69 1.59 -14.78
CA ARG A 117 -14.64 1.62 -13.74
C ARG A 117 -13.30 1.07 -14.22
N VAL A 118 -13.31 0.03 -15.05
CA VAL A 118 -12.10 -0.50 -15.69
C VAL A 118 -11.48 0.55 -16.61
N ARG A 119 -12.27 1.18 -17.48
CA ARG A 119 -11.79 2.23 -18.39
C ARG A 119 -11.22 3.44 -17.64
N GLU A 120 -11.94 3.93 -16.63
CA GLU A 120 -11.48 5.04 -15.78
C GLU A 120 -10.16 4.72 -15.07
N ALA A 121 -10.06 3.52 -14.48
CA ALA A 121 -8.86 3.10 -13.77
C ALA A 121 -7.65 2.97 -14.71
N LEU A 122 -7.83 2.41 -15.91
CA LEU A 122 -6.78 2.30 -16.91
C LEU A 122 -6.36 3.67 -17.47
N ALA A 123 -7.31 4.58 -17.68
CA ALA A 123 -7.02 5.95 -18.10
C ALA A 123 -6.20 6.69 -17.03
N LEU A 124 -6.52 6.52 -15.74
CA LEU A 124 -5.79 7.17 -14.64
C LEU A 124 -4.32 6.72 -14.55
N VAL A 125 -4.01 5.49 -14.98
CA VAL A 125 -2.64 4.96 -14.99
C VAL A 125 -1.98 5.00 -16.38
N ASP A 126 -2.53 5.73 -17.33
CA ASP A 126 -2.04 5.88 -18.72
C ASP A 126 -1.87 4.53 -19.45
N LEU A 127 -2.89 3.66 -19.33
CA LEU A 127 -2.93 2.33 -19.97
C LEU A 127 -4.23 2.09 -20.75
N SER A 128 -4.94 3.14 -21.20
CA SER A 128 -6.10 2.97 -22.09
C SER A 128 -5.74 2.17 -23.34
N GLY A 129 -6.63 1.28 -23.78
CA GLY A 129 -6.42 0.43 -24.95
C GLY A 129 -5.57 -0.82 -24.68
N THR A 130 -5.33 -1.16 -23.40
CA THR A 130 -4.62 -2.38 -23.04
C THR A 130 -5.53 -3.45 -22.43
N GLU A 131 -6.83 -3.26 -22.44
CA GLU A 131 -7.86 -4.05 -21.76
C GLU A 131 -7.74 -5.53 -22.09
N GLU A 132 -7.51 -5.87 -23.37
CA GLU A 132 -7.46 -7.25 -23.87
C GLU A 132 -6.07 -7.89 -23.81
N ARG A 133 -5.04 -7.14 -23.40
CA ARG A 133 -3.68 -7.68 -23.28
C ARG A 133 -3.55 -8.63 -22.08
N LEU A 134 -2.70 -9.63 -22.26
CA LEU A 134 -2.26 -10.50 -21.16
C LEU A 134 -1.07 -9.88 -20.40
N PRO A 135 -0.87 -10.18 -19.11
CA PRO A 135 0.27 -9.71 -18.33
C PRO A 135 1.63 -9.99 -18.97
N ALA A 136 1.76 -11.09 -19.72
CA ALA A 136 2.99 -11.45 -20.44
C ALA A 136 3.36 -10.47 -21.57
N GLU A 137 2.38 -9.73 -22.09
CA GLU A 137 2.56 -8.74 -23.16
C GLU A 137 2.92 -7.34 -22.63
N LEU A 138 3.02 -7.20 -21.30
CA LEU A 138 3.26 -5.94 -20.61
C LEU A 138 4.70 -5.83 -20.10
N SER A 139 5.29 -4.63 -20.17
CA SER A 139 6.55 -4.36 -19.48
C SER A 139 6.37 -4.43 -17.95
N GLY A 140 7.48 -4.51 -17.19
CA GLY A 140 7.45 -4.50 -15.72
C GLY A 140 6.72 -3.30 -15.14
N GLY A 141 7.00 -2.10 -15.66
CA GLY A 141 6.32 -0.87 -15.26
C GLY A 141 4.83 -0.86 -15.64
N MET A 142 4.45 -1.41 -16.79
CA MET A 142 3.03 -1.56 -17.15
C MET A 142 2.31 -2.51 -16.20
N ARG A 143 2.90 -3.65 -15.85
CA ARG A 143 2.31 -4.57 -14.86
C ARG A 143 2.08 -3.90 -13.51
N LYS A 144 3.03 -3.09 -13.03
CA LYS A 144 2.86 -2.32 -11.80
C LYS A 144 1.69 -1.34 -11.91
N ARG A 145 1.57 -0.62 -13.02
CA ARG A 145 0.46 0.31 -13.28
C ARG A 145 -0.90 -0.41 -13.34
N VAL A 146 -0.97 -1.59 -13.94
CA VAL A 146 -2.18 -2.44 -13.89
C VAL A 146 -2.52 -2.85 -12.44
N GLY A 147 -1.52 -3.18 -11.62
CA GLY A 147 -1.73 -3.46 -10.20
C GLY A 147 -2.33 -2.27 -9.43
N ILE A 148 -1.89 -1.04 -9.74
CA ILE A 148 -2.47 0.20 -9.20
C ILE A 148 -3.90 0.39 -9.75
N ALA A 149 -4.11 0.24 -11.06
CA ALA A 149 -5.44 0.36 -11.67
C ALA A 149 -6.45 -0.62 -11.04
N ARG A 150 -6.03 -1.86 -10.77
CA ARG A 150 -6.87 -2.84 -10.07
C ARG A 150 -7.30 -2.39 -8.67
N ALA A 151 -6.40 -1.75 -7.93
CA ALA A 151 -6.72 -1.17 -6.62
C ALA A 151 -7.67 0.01 -6.74
N ILE A 152 -7.45 0.90 -7.71
CA ILE A 152 -8.25 2.11 -7.96
C ILE A 152 -9.68 1.77 -8.42
N ALA A 153 -9.86 0.76 -9.29
CA ALA A 153 -11.15 0.37 -9.84
C ALA A 153 -12.19 0.04 -8.75
N LEU A 154 -11.74 -0.39 -7.58
CA LEU A 154 -12.59 -0.63 -6.41
C LEU A 154 -13.15 0.66 -5.81
N ARG A 155 -12.64 1.84 -6.20
CA ARG A 155 -12.90 3.14 -5.53
C ARG A 155 -12.77 3.02 -4.01
N PRO A 156 -11.58 2.61 -3.54
CA PRO A 156 -11.34 2.32 -2.14
C PRO A 156 -11.24 3.61 -1.32
N ARG A 157 -11.39 3.50 0.00
CA ARG A 157 -11.07 4.58 0.96
C ARG A 157 -9.58 4.62 1.30
N TYR A 158 -8.94 3.44 1.28
CA TYR A 158 -7.52 3.26 1.60
C TYR A 158 -6.81 2.57 0.46
N ILE A 159 -5.57 2.97 0.14
CA ILE A 159 -4.70 2.22 -0.75
C ILE A 159 -3.40 1.89 -0.02
N LEU A 160 -3.09 0.60 0.06
CA LEU A 160 -1.86 0.08 0.66
C LEU A 160 -0.90 -0.29 -0.47
N TYR A 161 0.28 0.30 -0.47
CA TYR A 161 1.34 0.06 -1.44
C TYR A 161 2.50 -0.68 -0.77
N ASP A 162 2.73 -1.93 -1.17
CA ASP A 162 3.81 -2.76 -0.65
C ASP A 162 4.97 -2.75 -1.65
N GLU A 163 6.00 -1.93 -1.40
CA GLU A 163 7.21 -1.78 -2.22
C GLU A 163 6.88 -1.52 -3.71
N PRO A 164 6.12 -0.46 -4.04
CA PRO A 164 5.55 -0.27 -5.39
C PRO A 164 6.60 -0.04 -6.48
N THR A 165 7.76 0.54 -6.13
CA THR A 165 8.84 0.88 -7.07
C THR A 165 9.96 -0.15 -7.14
N THR A 166 9.95 -1.17 -6.27
CA THR A 166 10.99 -2.19 -6.21
C THR A 166 11.14 -2.94 -7.54
N GLY A 167 12.39 -3.03 -8.02
CA GLY A 167 12.74 -3.71 -9.27
C GLY A 167 12.51 -2.89 -10.54
N LEU A 168 12.21 -1.59 -10.41
CA LEU A 168 12.09 -0.66 -11.52
C LEU A 168 13.33 0.24 -11.62
N ASP A 169 13.58 0.72 -12.83
CA ASP A 169 14.57 1.77 -13.04
C ASP A 169 14.10 3.13 -12.48
N PRO A 170 14.99 4.10 -12.25
CA PRO A 170 14.62 5.37 -11.63
C PRO A 170 13.56 6.19 -12.39
N VAL A 171 13.54 6.09 -13.74
CA VAL A 171 12.55 6.82 -14.55
C VAL A 171 11.17 6.21 -14.38
N THR A 172 11.08 4.88 -14.46
CA THR A 172 9.84 4.14 -14.27
C THR A 172 9.33 4.30 -12.82
N SER A 173 10.22 4.29 -11.81
CA SER A 173 9.87 4.55 -10.41
C SER A 173 9.22 5.93 -10.25
N ALA A 174 9.80 6.97 -10.85
CA ALA A 174 9.22 8.31 -10.82
C ALA A 174 7.84 8.40 -11.50
N VAL A 175 7.55 7.55 -12.49
CA VAL A 175 6.20 7.44 -13.07
C VAL A 175 5.23 6.85 -12.05
N ILE A 176 5.62 5.78 -11.34
CA ILE A 176 4.78 5.17 -10.30
C ILE A 176 4.51 6.16 -9.16
N ASP A 177 5.55 6.90 -8.72
CA ASP A 177 5.38 7.91 -7.66
C ASP A 177 4.36 8.97 -8.05
N ARG A 178 4.47 9.52 -9.27
CA ARG A 178 3.48 10.49 -9.78
C ARG A 178 2.07 9.89 -9.87
N LEU A 179 1.95 8.61 -10.22
CA LEU A 179 0.65 7.93 -10.24
C LEU A 179 0.05 7.80 -8.83
N MET A 180 0.85 7.51 -7.81
CA MET A 180 0.37 7.46 -6.42
C MET A 180 -0.14 8.82 -5.96
N VAL A 181 0.62 9.90 -6.23
CA VAL A 181 0.19 11.27 -5.92
C VAL A 181 -1.10 11.62 -6.66
N ARG A 182 -1.14 11.43 -7.99
CA ARG A 182 -2.34 11.70 -8.81
C ARG A 182 -3.56 10.89 -8.34
N THR A 183 -3.37 9.65 -7.95
CA THR A 183 -4.45 8.79 -7.42
C THR A 183 -5.03 9.36 -6.14
N ARG A 184 -4.17 9.79 -5.20
CA ARG A 184 -4.61 10.43 -3.96
C ARG A 184 -5.40 11.71 -4.24
N GLU A 185 -4.85 12.59 -5.07
CA GLU A 185 -5.49 13.87 -5.41
C GLU A 185 -6.85 13.69 -6.10
N HIS A 186 -6.95 12.69 -7.00
CA HIS A 186 -8.17 12.44 -7.77
C HIS A 186 -9.26 11.76 -6.94
N LEU A 187 -8.89 10.80 -6.07
CA LEU A 187 -9.84 9.99 -5.32
C LEU A 187 -10.02 10.44 -3.85
N GLY A 188 -9.16 11.31 -3.32
CA GLY A 188 -9.18 11.70 -1.91
C GLY A 188 -8.88 10.55 -0.95
N VAL A 189 -8.14 9.53 -1.40
CA VAL A 189 -7.88 8.32 -0.61
C VAL A 189 -6.77 8.54 0.42
N THR A 190 -6.80 7.75 1.48
CA THR A 190 -5.68 7.62 2.41
C THR A 190 -4.68 6.59 1.88
N GLY A 191 -3.42 6.97 1.76
CA GLY A 191 -2.33 6.11 1.30
C GLY A 191 -1.49 5.56 2.46
N VAL A 192 -1.13 4.27 2.40
CA VAL A 192 -0.06 3.71 3.25
C VAL A 192 0.97 3.08 2.32
N VAL A 193 2.16 3.63 2.30
CA VAL A 193 3.24 3.19 1.41
C VAL A 193 4.35 2.58 2.24
N VAL A 194 4.72 1.35 1.93
CA VAL A 194 5.90 0.72 2.50
C VAL A 194 6.99 0.74 1.45
N THR A 195 8.14 1.30 1.76
CA THR A 195 9.29 1.35 0.85
C THR A 195 10.62 1.49 1.59
N HIS A 196 11.70 1.13 0.91
CA HIS A 196 13.07 1.45 1.31
C HIS A 196 13.69 2.53 0.38
N ASP A 197 12.94 2.97 -0.65
CA ASP A 197 13.39 4.03 -1.58
C ASP A 197 13.04 5.41 -1.01
N MET A 198 14.06 6.14 -0.56
CA MET A 198 13.89 7.47 0.03
C MET A 198 13.40 8.52 -0.96
N ARG A 199 13.72 8.39 -2.27
CA ARG A 199 13.20 9.32 -3.29
C ARG A 199 11.68 9.19 -3.41
N SER A 200 11.20 7.95 -3.52
CA SER A 200 9.77 7.66 -3.51
C SER A 200 9.12 8.17 -2.22
N ALA A 201 9.73 7.87 -1.05
CA ALA A 201 9.21 8.29 0.24
C ALA A 201 9.01 9.82 0.34
N TYR A 202 10.00 10.60 -0.10
CA TYR A 202 9.93 12.06 -0.09
C TYR A 202 8.96 12.64 -1.13
N THR A 203 8.73 11.91 -2.24
CA THR A 203 7.85 12.37 -3.31
C THR A 203 6.38 12.16 -2.97
N VAL A 204 6.04 11.02 -2.35
CA VAL A 204 4.65 10.60 -2.18
C VAL A 204 4.09 10.84 -0.78
N GLY A 205 4.97 10.98 0.23
CA GLY A 205 4.59 11.05 1.63
C GLY A 205 4.20 12.46 2.09
N ASP A 206 3.14 12.55 2.89
CA ASP A 206 2.89 13.71 3.74
C ASP A 206 3.65 13.56 5.05
N ARG A 207 3.66 12.33 5.60
CA ARG A 207 4.44 11.96 6.79
C ARG A 207 5.19 10.65 6.54
N ILE A 208 6.31 10.52 7.21
CA ILE A 208 7.17 9.33 7.14
C ILE A 208 7.34 8.78 8.56
N ALA A 209 7.18 7.47 8.71
CA ALA A 209 7.40 6.72 9.93
C ALA A 209 8.52 5.71 9.71
N MET A 210 9.58 5.72 10.52
CA MET A 210 10.63 4.72 10.46
C MET A 210 10.31 3.55 11.38
N LEU A 211 10.14 2.37 10.79
CA LEU A 211 10.04 1.10 11.51
C LEU A 211 11.44 0.52 11.74
N TYR A 212 11.81 0.43 13.02
CA TYR A 212 13.09 -0.11 13.46
C TYR A 212 12.89 -1.03 14.67
N GLU A 213 13.49 -2.19 14.67
CA GLU A 213 13.35 -3.20 15.75
C GLU A 213 11.90 -3.43 16.20
N GLY A 214 10.99 -3.56 15.23
CA GLY A 214 9.57 -3.85 15.47
C GLY A 214 8.75 -2.69 16.02
N ARG A 215 9.30 -1.47 16.14
CA ARG A 215 8.66 -0.27 16.70
C ARG A 215 8.81 0.92 15.76
N ILE A 216 7.95 1.93 15.93
CA ILE A 216 8.17 3.22 15.28
C ILE A 216 9.26 3.97 16.05
N ARG A 217 10.39 4.17 15.38
CA ARG A 217 11.54 4.91 15.90
C ARG A 217 11.29 6.42 15.89
N GLN A 218 10.79 6.91 14.77
CA GLN A 218 10.47 8.31 14.56
C GLN A 218 9.31 8.42 13.57
N VAL A 219 8.46 9.42 13.71
CA VAL A 219 7.45 9.82 12.76
C VAL A 219 7.43 11.34 12.66
N GLY A 220 7.32 11.85 11.44
CA GLY A 220 7.29 13.30 11.18
C GLY A 220 6.91 13.59 9.74
N THR A 221 6.83 14.87 9.41
CA THR A 221 6.73 15.34 8.02
C THR A 221 8.00 14.99 7.25
N VAL A 222 7.96 15.10 5.93
CA VAL A 222 9.15 14.89 5.08
C VAL A 222 10.32 15.76 5.53
N ALA A 223 10.07 17.04 5.83
CA ALA A 223 11.11 17.98 6.28
C ALA A 223 11.72 17.56 7.63
N GLU A 224 10.90 17.20 8.62
CA GLU A 224 11.36 16.75 9.94
C GLU A 224 12.19 15.46 9.85
N ILE A 225 11.88 14.56 8.94
CA ILE A 225 12.67 13.33 8.72
C ILE A 225 13.99 13.66 8.01
N GLN A 226 13.99 14.57 7.05
CA GLN A 226 15.23 14.99 6.36
C GLN A 226 16.20 15.71 7.30
N GLU A 227 15.69 16.48 8.27
CA GLU A 227 16.46 17.24 9.25
C GLU A 227 16.72 16.48 10.57
N THR A 228 16.37 15.19 10.63
CA THR A 228 16.46 14.40 11.86
C THR A 228 17.89 14.38 12.44
N GLU A 229 17.99 14.41 13.76
CA GLU A 229 19.24 14.19 14.49
C GLU A 229 19.36 12.74 15.01
N ASP A 230 18.29 11.91 14.87
CA ASP A 230 18.33 10.51 15.29
C ASP A 230 19.35 9.73 14.45
N PRO A 231 20.40 9.15 15.06
CA PRO A 231 21.50 8.53 14.32
C PRO A 231 21.04 7.32 13.45
N VAL A 232 20.03 6.57 13.89
CA VAL A 232 19.53 5.38 13.17
C VAL A 232 18.72 5.83 11.95
N VAL A 233 17.86 6.84 12.13
CA VAL A 233 17.07 7.38 11.02
C VAL A 233 18.00 8.02 10.00
N ARG A 234 18.97 8.80 10.46
CA ARG A 234 19.98 9.45 9.63
C ARG A 234 20.81 8.47 8.82
N GLN A 235 21.30 7.40 9.47
CA GLN A 235 22.02 6.31 8.82
C GLN A 235 21.20 5.72 7.66
N PHE A 236 19.91 5.45 7.89
CA PHE A 236 19.03 4.87 6.89
C PHE A 236 18.79 5.81 5.71
N ILE A 237 18.41 7.09 5.96
CA ILE A 237 18.07 8.04 4.90
C ILE A 237 19.28 8.45 4.05
N GLU A 238 20.48 8.43 4.63
CA GLU A 238 21.74 8.72 3.93
C GLU A 238 22.34 7.48 3.25
N GLY A 239 21.76 6.29 3.42
CA GLY A 239 22.26 5.04 2.84
C GLY A 239 23.63 4.63 3.38
N ARG A 240 23.95 4.97 4.61
CA ARG A 240 25.23 4.60 5.23
C ARG A 240 25.20 3.12 5.66
N PRO A 241 26.27 2.35 5.42
CA PRO A 241 26.34 0.97 5.92
C PRO A 241 26.36 0.93 7.44
N GLU A 242 25.93 -0.20 8.01
CA GLU A 242 26.03 -0.51 9.45
C GLU A 242 27.48 -0.57 9.93
#